data_600eba8fba808ba5f0481c16c0853c7c
#
_entry.id   600eba8fba808ba5f0481c16c0853c7c
#
_cell.length_a   1.000
_cell.length_b   1.000
_cell.length_c   1.000
_cell.angle_alpha   90.00
_cell.angle_beta   90.00
_cell.angle_gamma   90.00
#
_symmetry.space_group_name_H-M   'P 1'
#
loop_
_entity.id
_entity.type
_entity.pdbx_description
1 polymer ?
#
loop_
_entity_poly.entity_id
_entity_poly.type
_entity_poly.pdbx_seq_one_letter_code
_entity_poly.pdbx_strand_id
1 'polypeptide(L)'
;MPPIADRDLLALEPSLFRDVSFLAQQLFRGQVSITSGVMSVASGTLDAPPIAPGHIVVVDDRPLEVIARPTSTSATLSLLRADREAALLLPPDVATKPAIVTTFAPQIALIHAQLLRLLGLHIPTTSEPIPDLPTESDLTNPEELRLCEALGTLHLIHAAASALTGPDALSGRRAEMYRLRFNAERRRVRALIDTNHDGHPDATRTLSILHLVR
;
A
#
# COMPACT_ATOMS: atom_id res chain seq x y z
N MET A 1 4.41 -5.58 9.83
CA MET A 1 3.80 -4.40 9.16
C MET A 1 4.08 -4.50 7.67
N PRO A 2 3.11 -4.34 6.75
CA PRO A 2 3.37 -4.50 5.32
C PRO A 2 4.52 -3.60 4.86
N PRO A 3 5.41 -4.10 3.98
CA PRO A 3 6.55 -3.34 3.47
C PRO A 3 6.15 -2.19 2.54
N ILE A 4 4.90 -2.18 2.05
CA ILE A 4 4.38 -1.12 1.16
C ILE A 4 3.28 -0.28 1.81
N ALA A 5 3.02 0.88 1.21
CA ALA A 5 1.94 1.82 1.57
C ALA A 5 1.27 2.37 0.29
N ASP A 6 0.23 3.18 0.43
CA ASP A 6 -0.49 3.79 -0.70
C ASP A 6 0.44 4.55 -1.67
N ARG A 7 1.49 5.23 -1.15
CA ARG A 7 2.49 5.90 -1.98
C ARG A 7 3.23 4.98 -2.95
N ASP A 8 3.46 3.73 -2.54
CA ASP A 8 4.17 2.74 -3.36
C ASP A 8 3.27 2.26 -4.51
N LEU A 9 1.95 2.21 -4.28
CA LEU A 9 0.97 1.96 -5.34
C LEU A 9 0.89 3.13 -6.33
N LEU A 10 0.93 4.38 -5.83
CA LEU A 10 0.95 5.57 -6.67
C LEU A 10 2.19 5.61 -7.59
N ALA A 11 3.34 5.13 -7.11
CA ALA A 11 4.57 5.06 -7.92
C ALA A 11 4.43 4.10 -9.13
N LEU A 12 3.66 3.03 -8.99
CA LEU A 12 3.44 2.04 -10.05
C LEU A 12 2.26 2.39 -10.95
N GLU A 13 1.23 3.02 -10.39
CA GLU A 13 0.00 3.40 -11.10
C GLU A 13 -0.38 4.85 -10.75
N PRO A 14 0.19 5.85 -11.44
CA PRO A 14 0.00 7.26 -11.10
C PRO A 14 -1.44 7.77 -11.15
N SER A 15 -2.30 7.11 -11.90
CA SER A 15 -3.71 7.49 -12.00
C SER A 15 -4.61 6.80 -10.98
N LEU A 16 -4.09 5.84 -10.20
CA LEU A 16 -4.87 4.96 -9.35
C LEU A 16 -5.85 5.71 -8.45
N PHE A 17 -5.36 6.64 -7.64
CA PHE A 17 -6.15 7.36 -6.63
C PHE A 17 -7.13 8.37 -7.20
N ARG A 18 -6.98 8.74 -8.47
CA ARG A 18 -7.95 9.54 -9.23
C ARG A 18 -9.01 8.67 -9.88
N ASP A 19 -8.60 7.54 -10.48
CA ASP A 19 -9.45 6.69 -11.30
C ASP A 19 -10.27 5.69 -10.46
N VAL A 20 -9.78 5.29 -9.29
CA VAL A 20 -10.43 4.30 -8.41
C VAL A 20 -10.63 4.87 -7.02
N SER A 21 -11.88 4.87 -6.57
CA SER A 21 -12.26 5.28 -5.21
C SER A 21 -13.41 4.39 -4.71
N PHE A 22 -13.19 3.75 -3.58
CA PHE A 22 -14.22 2.99 -2.88
C PHE A 22 -14.74 3.82 -1.71
N LEU A 23 -16.06 4.04 -1.64
CA LEU A 23 -16.67 4.89 -0.61
C LEU A 23 -16.27 4.48 0.82
N ALA A 24 -16.22 3.18 1.08
CA ALA A 24 -15.83 2.64 2.39
C ALA A 24 -14.33 2.84 2.75
N GLN A 25 -13.52 3.31 1.80
CA GLN A 25 -12.08 3.54 1.97
C GLN A 25 -11.72 5.02 1.87
N GLN A 26 -12.70 5.91 1.79
CA GLN A 26 -12.49 7.35 1.88
C GLN A 26 -12.28 7.75 3.34
N LEU A 27 -11.07 8.23 3.65
CA LEU A 27 -10.72 8.72 4.98
C LEU A 27 -11.14 10.19 5.19
N PHE A 28 -11.17 10.95 4.10
CA PHE A 28 -11.57 12.36 4.13
C PHE A 28 -12.14 12.78 2.78
N ARG A 29 -13.12 13.68 2.83
CA ARG A 29 -13.62 14.41 1.66
C ARG A 29 -14.05 15.81 2.11
N GLY A 30 -13.46 16.84 1.51
CA GLY A 30 -13.77 18.23 1.91
C GLY A 30 -13.08 19.26 1.02
N GLN A 31 -13.14 20.51 1.46
CA GLN A 31 -12.44 21.62 0.84
C GLN A 31 -11.14 21.90 1.60
N VAL A 32 -10.06 22.07 0.87
CA VAL A 32 -8.74 22.34 1.41
C VAL A 32 -8.04 23.48 0.68
N SER A 33 -7.08 24.11 1.35
CA SER A 33 -6.09 24.99 0.72
C SER A 33 -4.70 24.42 0.96
N ILE A 34 -3.76 24.67 0.05
CA ILE A 34 -2.36 24.30 0.19
C ILE A 34 -1.52 25.57 0.11
N THR A 35 -0.65 25.79 1.09
CA THR A 35 0.31 26.90 1.11
C THR A 35 1.65 26.36 1.56
N SER A 36 2.69 26.54 0.76
CA SER A 36 4.06 26.07 1.04
C SER A 36 4.12 24.59 1.45
N GLY A 37 3.32 23.74 0.77
CA GLY A 37 3.26 22.30 1.02
C GLY A 37 2.45 21.89 2.26
N VAL A 38 1.81 22.83 2.96
CA VAL A 38 0.91 22.54 4.08
C VAL A 38 -0.53 22.63 3.61
N MET A 39 -1.23 21.52 3.71
CA MET A 39 -2.68 21.44 3.50
C MET A 39 -3.40 21.89 4.78
N SER A 40 -4.39 22.77 4.64
CA SER A 40 -5.31 23.18 5.69
C SER A 40 -6.75 22.85 5.29
N VAL A 41 -7.49 22.23 6.19
CA VAL A 41 -8.89 21.81 5.98
C VAL A 41 -9.81 22.96 6.37
N ALA A 42 -10.72 23.33 5.48
CA ALA A 42 -11.69 24.40 5.75
C ALA A 42 -12.78 24.00 6.75
N SER A 43 -13.15 22.69 6.74
CA SER A 43 -14.15 22.13 7.66
C SER A 43 -13.93 20.64 7.83
N GLY A 44 -14.19 20.12 9.03
CA GLY A 44 -13.97 18.72 9.38
C GLY A 44 -12.62 18.48 10.05
N THR A 45 -12.24 17.21 10.15
CA THR A 45 -11.00 16.78 10.82
C THR A 45 -10.32 15.66 10.02
N LEU A 46 -9.01 15.56 10.20
CA LEU A 46 -8.16 14.48 9.65
C LEU A 46 -7.92 13.35 10.66
N ASP A 47 -8.61 13.38 11.81
CA ASP A 47 -8.40 12.44 12.92
C ASP A 47 -9.30 11.21 12.89
N ALA A 48 -10.49 11.33 12.30
CA ALA A 48 -11.50 10.27 12.36
C ALA A 48 -12.16 10.05 10.98
N PRO A 49 -11.72 9.07 10.21
CA PRO A 49 -10.60 8.14 10.46
C PRO A 49 -9.22 8.81 10.33
N PRO A 50 -8.20 8.30 11.03
CA PRO A 50 -6.90 8.97 11.10
C PRO A 50 -6.16 8.93 9.76
N ILE A 51 -5.73 10.09 9.29
CA ILE A 51 -4.82 10.21 8.15
C ILE A 51 -3.39 10.11 8.67
N ALA A 52 -2.57 9.30 8.01
CA ALA A 52 -1.21 8.98 8.40
C ALA A 52 -0.20 9.25 7.27
N PRO A 53 1.09 9.36 7.57
CA PRO A 53 2.14 9.39 6.55
C PRO A 53 2.03 8.20 5.59
N GLY A 54 2.24 8.46 4.30
CA GLY A 54 2.13 7.46 3.23
C GLY A 54 0.74 7.33 2.62
N HIS A 55 -0.31 7.93 3.21
CA HIS A 55 -1.59 8.07 2.54
C HIS A 55 -1.50 9.07 1.37
N ILE A 56 -2.45 8.94 0.44
CA ILE A 56 -2.53 9.82 -0.73
C ILE A 56 -3.77 10.70 -0.63
N VAL A 57 -3.56 12.00 -0.81
CA VAL A 57 -4.64 12.97 -1.00
C VAL A 57 -4.68 13.41 -2.46
N VAL A 58 -5.86 13.41 -3.05
CA VAL A 58 -6.08 13.97 -4.38
C VAL A 58 -6.70 15.35 -4.23
N VAL A 59 -6.00 16.39 -4.68
CA VAL A 59 -6.45 17.78 -4.68
C VAL A 59 -6.44 18.30 -6.11
N ASP A 60 -7.58 18.74 -6.62
CA ASP A 60 -7.71 19.24 -8.00
C ASP A 60 -7.12 18.26 -9.02
N ASP A 61 -7.50 16.97 -8.92
CA ASP A 61 -7.03 15.82 -9.72
C ASP A 61 -5.53 15.49 -9.62
N ARG A 62 -4.81 16.09 -8.67
CA ARG A 62 -3.40 15.83 -8.43
C ARG A 62 -3.22 14.96 -7.19
N PRO A 63 -2.68 13.75 -7.32
CA PRO A 63 -2.33 12.93 -6.17
C PRO A 63 -1.06 13.47 -5.50
N LEU A 64 -1.13 13.65 -4.18
CA LEU A 64 -0.05 14.14 -3.33
C LEU A 64 0.16 13.17 -2.18
N GLU A 65 1.42 12.98 -1.77
CA GLU A 65 1.80 12.15 -0.63
C GLU A 65 1.63 12.93 0.68
N VAL A 66 0.97 12.33 1.65
CA VAL A 66 0.94 12.84 3.04
C VAL A 66 2.24 12.45 3.73
N ILE A 67 3.00 13.45 4.17
CA ILE A 67 4.30 13.27 4.84
C ILE A 67 4.14 13.25 6.35
N ALA A 68 3.31 14.17 6.86
CA ALA A 68 3.04 14.30 8.29
C ALA A 68 1.66 14.92 8.50
N ARG A 69 1.10 14.69 9.68
CA ARG A 69 -0.14 15.32 10.13
C ARG A 69 0.13 16.07 11.45
N PRO A 70 0.57 17.34 11.38
CA PRO A 70 0.89 18.12 12.56
C PRO A 70 -0.30 18.39 13.48
N THR A 71 -1.50 18.58 12.90
CA THR A 71 -2.73 18.85 13.66
C THR A 71 -3.91 18.05 13.10
N SER A 72 -5.05 18.13 13.78
CA SER A 72 -6.32 17.55 13.30
C SER A 72 -6.87 18.21 12.03
N THR A 73 -6.38 19.38 11.66
CA THR A 73 -6.86 20.16 10.51
C THR A 73 -5.77 20.49 9.50
N SER A 74 -4.53 20.00 9.70
CA SER A 74 -3.43 20.25 8.77
C SER A 74 -2.59 19.02 8.50
N ALA A 75 -2.07 18.91 7.27
CA ALA A 75 -1.15 17.88 6.85
C ALA A 75 -0.03 18.48 5.98
N THR A 76 1.19 18.00 6.14
CA THR A 76 2.32 18.31 5.26
C THR A 76 2.24 17.39 4.05
N LEU A 77 2.28 17.98 2.85
CA LEU A 77 2.17 17.27 1.58
C LEU A 77 3.44 17.40 0.76
N SER A 78 3.67 16.41 -0.09
CA SER A 78 4.71 16.41 -1.11
C SER A 78 4.17 15.86 -2.43
N LEU A 79 4.74 16.26 -3.55
CA LEU A 79 4.68 15.44 -4.76
C LEU A 79 5.33 14.09 -4.44
N LEU A 80 5.02 13.06 -5.22
CA LEU A 80 5.57 11.73 -4.99
C LEU A 80 7.11 11.79 -5.04
N ARG A 81 7.75 11.38 -3.95
CA ARG A 81 9.19 11.34 -3.79
C ARG A 81 9.75 10.01 -4.31
N ALA A 82 11.04 9.99 -4.71
CA ALA A 82 11.73 8.79 -5.18
C ALA A 82 11.71 7.68 -4.11
N ASP A 83 11.96 8.04 -2.86
CA ASP A 83 11.87 7.17 -1.69
C ASP A 83 11.28 7.93 -0.48
N ARG A 84 11.08 7.25 0.64
CA ARG A 84 10.49 7.83 1.85
C ARG A 84 11.40 8.83 2.54
N GLU A 85 12.70 8.72 2.36
CA GLU A 85 13.74 9.56 2.98
C GLU A 85 14.14 10.75 2.09
N ALA A 86 13.73 10.74 0.81
CA ALA A 86 14.04 11.82 -0.12
C ALA A 86 13.45 13.16 0.36
N ALA A 87 14.09 14.25 -0.02
CA ALA A 87 13.66 15.61 0.29
C ALA A 87 12.23 15.88 -0.21
N LEU A 88 11.52 16.75 0.51
CA LEU A 88 10.17 17.17 0.12
C LEU A 88 10.17 17.88 -1.23
N LEU A 89 9.24 17.47 -2.07
CA LEU A 89 8.94 18.12 -3.34
C LEU A 89 7.64 18.92 -3.14
N LEU A 90 7.77 20.23 -2.89
CA LEU A 90 6.63 21.06 -2.56
C LEU A 90 5.62 21.11 -3.71
N PRO A 91 4.34 20.78 -3.46
CA PRO A 91 3.28 21.00 -4.43
C PRO A 91 3.05 22.50 -4.62
N PRO A 92 2.48 22.92 -5.76
CA PRO A 92 2.09 24.32 -5.95
C PRO A 92 1.03 24.74 -4.93
N ASP A 93 1.04 26.01 -4.55
CA ASP A 93 0.00 26.58 -3.71
C ASP A 93 -1.36 26.51 -4.41
N VAL A 94 -2.39 26.18 -3.63
CA VAL A 94 -3.76 25.99 -4.13
C VAL A 94 -4.70 26.71 -3.18
N ALA A 95 -5.55 27.58 -3.73
CA ALA A 95 -6.69 28.14 -3.01
C ALA A 95 -7.72 27.02 -2.73
N THR A 96 -8.83 27.35 -2.09
CA THR A 96 -9.85 26.36 -1.70
C THR A 96 -10.28 25.46 -2.86
N LYS A 97 -9.97 24.18 -2.78
CA LYS A 97 -10.28 23.14 -3.75
C LYS A 97 -10.82 21.87 -3.10
N PRO A 98 -11.62 21.10 -3.81
CA PRO A 98 -12.04 19.79 -3.32
C PRO A 98 -10.84 18.84 -3.17
N ALA A 99 -10.84 18.09 -2.07
CA ALA A 99 -9.84 17.08 -1.79
C ALA A 99 -10.50 15.78 -1.30
N ILE A 100 -9.88 14.67 -1.65
CA ILE A 100 -10.28 13.33 -1.21
C ILE A 100 -9.02 12.61 -0.75
N VAL A 101 -9.08 12.00 0.44
CA VAL A 101 -8.07 11.04 0.90
C VAL A 101 -8.68 9.66 0.85
N THR A 102 -8.05 8.77 0.11
CA THR A 102 -8.46 7.36 0.00
C THR A 102 -7.28 6.48 0.38
N THR A 103 -7.54 5.33 0.99
CA THR A 103 -6.50 4.33 1.29
C THR A 103 -6.86 2.98 0.71
N PHE A 104 -5.84 2.24 0.29
CA PHE A 104 -5.92 0.83 -0.08
C PHE A 104 -5.25 -0.08 0.95
N ALA A 105 -5.02 0.42 2.17
CA ALA A 105 -4.44 -0.34 3.26
C ALA A 105 -5.12 -1.70 3.51
N PRO A 106 -6.46 -1.86 3.40
CA PRO A 106 -7.09 -3.17 3.51
C PRO A 106 -6.64 -4.19 2.46
N GLN A 107 -6.49 -3.76 1.19
CA GLN A 107 -6.01 -4.63 0.11
C GLN A 107 -4.53 -4.94 0.27
N ILE A 108 -3.73 -3.98 0.69
CA ILE A 108 -2.31 -4.16 1.02
C ILE A 108 -2.20 -5.23 2.12
N ALA A 109 -2.92 -5.09 3.23
CA ALA A 109 -2.88 -6.04 4.34
C ALA A 109 -3.32 -7.45 3.92
N LEU A 110 -4.32 -7.55 3.04
CA LEU A 110 -4.81 -8.84 2.54
C LEU A 110 -3.74 -9.57 1.72
N ILE A 111 -3.09 -8.86 0.79
CA ILE A 111 -2.02 -9.43 -0.04
C ILE A 111 -0.80 -9.77 0.82
N HIS A 112 -0.42 -8.88 1.73
CA HIS A 112 0.67 -9.12 2.66
C HIS A 112 0.47 -10.43 3.43
N ALA A 113 -0.69 -10.58 4.09
CA ALA A 113 -1.04 -11.81 4.78
C ALA A 113 -1.04 -13.05 3.88
N GLN A 114 -1.47 -12.90 2.62
CA GLN A 114 -1.43 -13.99 1.65
C GLN A 114 0.01 -14.39 1.31
N LEU A 115 0.92 -13.43 1.11
CA LEU A 115 2.32 -13.69 0.81
C LEU A 115 3.03 -14.38 1.99
N LEU A 116 2.81 -13.91 3.22
CA LEU A 116 3.37 -14.55 4.42
C LEU A 116 2.90 -16.00 4.54
N ARG A 117 1.61 -16.28 4.32
CA ARG A 117 1.09 -17.67 4.32
C ARG A 117 1.72 -18.53 3.24
N LEU A 118 1.94 -18.00 2.03
CA LEU A 118 2.61 -18.71 0.95
C LEU A 118 4.08 -19.02 1.28
N LEU A 119 4.72 -18.20 2.10
CA LEU A 119 6.04 -18.44 2.66
C LEU A 119 6.01 -19.41 3.86
N GLY A 120 4.83 -19.80 4.33
CA GLY A 120 4.68 -20.61 5.53
C GLY A 120 5.09 -19.88 6.81
N LEU A 121 4.96 -18.54 6.80
CA LEU A 121 5.17 -17.71 7.98
C LEU A 121 3.87 -17.62 8.78
N HIS A 122 4.00 -17.76 10.10
CA HIS A 122 2.84 -17.62 10.99
C HIS A 122 2.46 -16.14 11.15
N ILE A 123 1.15 -15.89 10.99
CA ILE A 123 0.57 -14.56 11.26
C ILE A 123 -0.15 -14.70 12.60
N PRO A 124 0.36 -14.08 13.67
CA PRO A 124 -0.31 -14.15 14.97
C PRO A 124 -1.67 -13.48 14.88
N THR A 125 -2.72 -14.28 15.02
CA THR A 125 -4.13 -13.82 14.93
C THR A 125 -4.73 -13.53 16.30
N THR A 126 -4.18 -14.07 17.36
CA THR A 126 -4.56 -13.87 18.77
C THR A 126 -3.44 -14.33 19.70
N SER A 127 -3.40 -13.75 20.83
CA SER A 127 -2.69 -13.80 22.09
C SER A 127 -1.66 -14.89 22.43
N GLU A 128 -1.49 -15.96 21.71
CA GLU A 128 -0.42 -16.93 22.00
C GLU A 128 0.41 -17.22 20.74
N PRO A 129 1.70 -16.83 20.71
CA PRO A 129 2.62 -17.27 19.69
C PRO A 129 2.72 -18.80 19.76
N ILE A 130 2.54 -19.49 18.63
CA ILE A 130 2.84 -20.92 18.56
C ILE A 130 4.37 -21.02 18.60
N PRO A 131 4.95 -21.65 19.64
CA PRO A 131 6.38 -21.82 19.73
C PRO A 131 6.91 -22.51 18.46
N ASP A 132 8.10 -22.13 18.02
CA ASP A 132 8.86 -22.75 16.94
C ASP A 132 8.31 -22.56 15.50
N LEU A 133 7.25 -21.76 15.28
CA LEU A 133 6.85 -21.39 13.93
C LEU A 133 7.46 -20.05 13.51
N PRO A 134 8.12 -19.99 12.34
CA PRO A 134 8.68 -18.74 11.85
C PRO A 134 7.57 -17.72 11.57
N THR A 135 7.84 -16.47 11.90
CA THR A 135 6.95 -15.31 11.80
C THR A 135 7.49 -14.29 10.80
N GLU A 136 6.78 -13.18 10.62
CA GLU A 136 7.25 -12.08 9.78
C GLU A 136 8.59 -11.49 10.27
N SER A 137 8.86 -11.51 11.59
CA SER A 137 10.10 -10.97 12.16
C SER A 137 11.35 -11.77 11.77
N ASP A 138 11.17 -13.01 11.34
CA ASP A 138 12.26 -13.91 10.95
C ASP A 138 12.63 -13.75 9.46
N LEU A 139 11.88 -12.91 8.74
CA LEU A 139 12.17 -12.55 7.36
C LEU A 139 13.30 -11.50 7.33
N THR A 140 14.47 -11.88 6.82
CA THR A 140 15.67 -11.01 6.81
C THR A 140 15.74 -10.06 5.60
N ASN A 141 14.96 -10.33 4.54
CA ASN A 141 14.92 -9.51 3.32
C ASN A 141 13.49 -9.12 2.91
N PRO A 142 12.71 -8.41 3.75
CA PRO A 142 11.32 -8.06 3.47
C PRO A 142 11.14 -7.21 2.19
N GLU A 143 12.16 -6.47 1.78
CA GLU A 143 12.14 -5.64 0.56
C GLU A 143 11.87 -6.45 -0.71
N GLU A 144 12.28 -7.71 -0.75
CA GLU A 144 12.04 -8.61 -1.89
C GLU A 144 10.55 -8.86 -2.13
N LEU A 145 9.70 -8.67 -1.11
CA LEU A 145 8.26 -8.82 -1.24
C LEU A 145 7.58 -7.57 -1.83
N ARG A 146 8.20 -6.38 -1.76
CA ARG A 146 7.53 -5.10 -2.03
C ARG A 146 6.89 -5.03 -3.40
N LEU A 147 7.63 -5.39 -4.47
CA LEU A 147 7.08 -5.34 -5.82
C LEU A 147 5.96 -6.36 -6.00
N CYS A 148 6.15 -7.57 -5.49
CA CYS A 148 5.13 -8.62 -5.55
C CYS A 148 3.86 -8.19 -4.81
N GLU A 149 4.00 -7.63 -3.62
CA GLU A 149 2.89 -7.13 -2.81
C GLU A 149 2.13 -6.00 -3.52
N ALA A 150 2.84 -5.03 -4.10
CA ALA A 150 2.25 -3.92 -4.84
C ALA A 150 1.48 -4.41 -6.08
N LEU A 151 2.04 -5.32 -6.87
CA LEU A 151 1.38 -5.89 -8.04
C LEU A 151 0.12 -6.69 -7.68
N GLY A 152 0.18 -7.48 -6.59
CA GLY A 152 -0.97 -8.22 -6.07
C GLY A 152 -2.07 -7.27 -5.57
N THR A 153 -1.69 -6.21 -4.88
CA THR A 153 -2.63 -5.17 -4.40
C THR A 153 -3.31 -4.45 -5.56
N LEU A 154 -2.56 -4.01 -6.58
CA LEU A 154 -3.12 -3.39 -7.78
C LEU A 154 -4.07 -4.33 -8.52
N HIS A 155 -3.73 -5.63 -8.61
CA HIS A 155 -4.66 -6.62 -9.15
C HIS A 155 -5.99 -6.64 -8.38
N LEU A 156 -5.97 -6.72 -7.06
CA LEU A 156 -7.20 -6.74 -6.24
C LEU A 156 -8.03 -5.47 -6.41
N ILE A 157 -7.39 -4.31 -6.39
CA ILE A 157 -8.07 -3.00 -6.54
C ILE A 157 -8.79 -2.94 -7.89
N HIS A 158 -8.08 -3.25 -8.98
CA HIS A 158 -8.67 -3.20 -10.32
C HIS A 158 -9.70 -4.32 -10.55
N ALA A 159 -9.53 -5.49 -9.95
CA ALA A 159 -10.54 -6.56 -10.00
C ALA A 159 -11.83 -6.14 -9.28
N ALA A 160 -11.74 -5.52 -8.11
CA ALA A 160 -12.89 -4.97 -7.41
C ALA A 160 -13.57 -3.84 -8.20
N ALA A 161 -12.81 -2.94 -8.81
CA ALA A 161 -13.34 -1.88 -9.66
C ALA A 161 -14.02 -2.44 -10.93
N SER A 162 -13.49 -3.50 -11.52
CA SER A 162 -14.07 -4.14 -12.72
C SER A 162 -15.41 -4.81 -12.44
N ALA A 163 -15.66 -5.25 -11.22
CA ALA A 163 -16.97 -5.78 -10.81
C ALA A 163 -18.08 -4.73 -10.93
N LEU A 164 -17.74 -3.44 -10.84
CA LEU A 164 -18.68 -2.32 -10.98
C LEU A 164 -18.81 -1.81 -12.42
N THR A 165 -17.76 -1.96 -13.24
CA THR A 165 -17.67 -1.35 -14.57
C THR A 165 -17.75 -2.36 -15.71
N GLY A 166 -17.62 -3.65 -15.41
CA GLY A 166 -17.54 -4.75 -16.37
C GLY A 166 -16.12 -5.17 -16.75
N PRO A 167 -15.94 -6.43 -17.17
CA PRO A 167 -14.60 -7.00 -17.44
C PRO A 167 -13.89 -6.36 -18.64
N ASP A 168 -14.63 -5.85 -19.61
CA ASP A 168 -14.08 -5.21 -20.82
C ASP A 168 -13.67 -3.75 -20.58
N ALA A 169 -14.04 -3.18 -19.45
CA ALA A 169 -13.63 -1.84 -19.05
C ALA A 169 -12.10 -1.77 -18.80
N LEU A 170 -11.57 -0.56 -18.73
CA LEU A 170 -10.15 -0.32 -18.45
C LEU A 170 -9.70 -1.01 -17.16
N SER A 171 -10.54 -1.00 -16.12
CA SER A 171 -10.26 -1.67 -14.84
C SER A 171 -10.09 -3.18 -15.01
N GLY A 172 -10.92 -3.85 -15.81
CA GLY A 172 -10.81 -5.28 -16.08
C GLY A 172 -9.49 -5.63 -16.80
N ARG A 173 -9.12 -4.85 -17.82
CA ARG A 173 -7.84 -5.04 -18.53
C ARG A 173 -6.64 -4.81 -17.62
N ARG A 174 -6.68 -3.79 -16.77
CA ARG A 174 -5.63 -3.53 -15.76
C ARG A 174 -5.56 -4.66 -14.73
N ALA A 175 -6.70 -5.16 -14.25
CA ALA A 175 -6.74 -6.30 -13.33
C ALA A 175 -6.01 -7.50 -13.92
N GLU A 176 -6.29 -7.85 -15.18
CA GLU A 176 -5.64 -8.98 -15.84
C GLU A 176 -4.13 -8.73 -16.04
N MET A 177 -3.73 -7.55 -16.48
CA MET A 177 -2.33 -7.17 -16.63
C MET A 177 -1.57 -7.32 -15.30
N TYR A 178 -2.12 -6.80 -14.18
CA TYR A 178 -1.49 -6.90 -12.88
C TYR A 178 -1.50 -8.34 -12.35
N ARG A 179 -2.52 -9.13 -12.63
CA ARG A 179 -2.55 -10.57 -12.31
C ARG A 179 -1.38 -11.32 -12.95
N LEU A 180 -1.13 -11.07 -14.24
CA LEU A 180 -0.03 -11.71 -14.96
C LEU A 180 1.33 -11.29 -14.41
N ARG A 181 1.52 -9.97 -14.14
CA ARG A 181 2.75 -9.44 -13.53
C ARG A 181 2.98 -10.00 -12.13
N PHE A 182 1.95 -10.04 -11.29
CA PHE A 182 2.00 -10.63 -9.95
C PHE A 182 2.44 -12.09 -9.99
N ASN A 183 1.82 -12.88 -10.87
CA ASN A 183 2.19 -14.30 -11.01
C ASN A 183 3.63 -14.49 -11.53
N ALA A 184 4.11 -13.62 -12.40
CA ALA A 184 5.50 -13.65 -12.87
C ALA A 184 6.47 -13.29 -11.74
N GLU A 185 6.17 -12.25 -10.96
CA GLU A 185 7.01 -11.79 -9.86
C GLU A 185 7.07 -12.79 -8.71
N ARG A 186 5.96 -13.41 -8.34
CA ARG A 186 5.92 -14.49 -7.34
C ARG A 186 6.92 -15.62 -7.60
N ARG A 187 7.23 -15.91 -8.85
CA ARG A 187 8.20 -16.96 -9.21
C ARG A 187 9.66 -16.52 -9.00
N ARG A 188 9.90 -15.21 -8.91
CA ARG A 188 11.24 -14.63 -8.76
C ARG A 188 11.63 -14.42 -7.31
N VAL A 189 10.65 -14.09 -6.46
CA VAL A 189 10.87 -13.78 -5.05
C VAL A 189 11.57 -14.95 -4.34
N ARG A 190 12.60 -14.58 -3.57
CA ARG A 190 13.36 -15.45 -2.67
C ARG A 190 13.35 -14.84 -1.29
N ALA A 191 12.54 -15.39 -0.40
CA ALA A 191 12.50 -14.97 0.99
C ALA A 191 13.59 -15.70 1.78
N LEU A 192 14.41 -14.94 2.47
CA LEU A 192 15.45 -15.42 3.36
C LEU A 192 14.92 -15.38 4.80
N ILE A 193 14.94 -16.51 5.49
CA ILE A 193 14.32 -16.67 6.81
C ILE A 193 15.38 -17.14 7.80
N ASP A 194 15.47 -16.46 8.92
CA ASP A 194 16.29 -16.79 10.08
C ASP A 194 15.41 -17.57 11.08
N THR A 195 15.50 -18.90 11.10
CA THR A 195 14.66 -19.74 11.95
C THR A 195 15.27 -20.01 13.33
N ASN A 196 16.56 -19.75 13.49
CA ASN A 196 17.30 -19.97 14.74
C ASN A 196 17.58 -18.65 15.50
N HIS A 197 17.20 -17.50 14.92
CA HIS A 197 17.34 -16.15 15.51
C HIS A 197 18.79 -15.73 15.79
N ASP A 198 19.76 -16.21 14.98
CA ASP A 198 21.17 -15.82 15.10
C ASP A 198 21.54 -14.59 14.25
N GLY A 199 20.58 -14.01 13.53
CA GLY A 199 20.74 -12.87 12.64
C GLY A 199 21.21 -13.25 11.22
N HIS A 200 21.35 -14.53 10.93
CA HIS A 200 21.71 -15.04 9.62
C HIS A 200 20.60 -15.91 9.02
N PRO A 201 20.26 -15.76 7.73
CA PRO A 201 19.25 -16.60 7.10
C PRO A 201 19.76 -18.04 6.98
N ASP A 202 19.02 -18.99 7.53
CA ASP A 202 19.29 -20.42 7.44
C ASP A 202 18.31 -21.16 6.51
N ALA A 203 17.24 -20.49 6.07
CA ALA A 203 16.28 -21.04 5.12
C ALA A 203 15.96 -20.07 3.98
N THR A 204 15.79 -20.61 2.76
CA THR A 204 15.30 -19.85 1.62
C THR A 204 13.95 -20.43 1.18
N ARG A 205 12.94 -19.58 1.09
CA ARG A 205 11.59 -19.95 0.63
C ARG A 205 11.18 -19.18 -0.60
N THR A 206 10.35 -19.81 -1.42
CA THR A 206 9.80 -19.19 -2.64
C THR A 206 8.29 -19.09 -2.52
N LEU A 207 7.67 -18.09 -3.18
CA LEU A 207 6.22 -17.93 -3.25
C LEU A 207 5.55 -18.92 -4.22
N SER A 208 6.27 -19.91 -4.72
CA SER A 208 5.77 -20.96 -5.61
C SER A 208 5.06 -22.04 -4.81
N ILE A 209 3.84 -22.38 -5.19
CA ILE A 209 2.85 -23.20 -4.44
C ILE A 209 3.18 -24.71 -4.41
N LEU A 210 4.35 -25.18 -4.70
CA LEU A 210 4.62 -26.61 -4.70
C LEU A 210 5.86 -26.99 -3.89
N HIS A 211 5.72 -27.00 -2.57
CA HIS A 211 6.43 -27.98 -1.76
C HIS A 211 5.41 -29.00 -1.20
N LEU A 212 5.05 -29.98 -2.01
CA LEU A 212 4.60 -31.27 -1.50
C LEU A 212 5.83 -31.90 -0.83
N VAL A 213 6.02 -31.66 0.46
CA VAL A 213 6.86 -32.52 1.29
C VAL A 213 6.09 -33.83 1.44
N ARG A 214 6.59 -34.89 0.79
CA ARG A 214 6.23 -36.25 1.12
C ARG A 214 6.91 -36.69 2.41
#